data_fe57608fb6c72afacbcb48187201fb02
#
_entry.id   fe57608fb6c72afacbcb48187201fb02
#
_cell.length_a   1.000
_cell.length_b   1.000
_cell.length_c   1.000
_cell.angle_alpha   90.00
_cell.angle_beta   90.00
_cell.angle_gamma   90.00
#
_symmetry.space_group_name_H-M   'P 1'
#
loop_
_entity.id
_entity.type
_entity.pdbx_description
1 polymer ?
#
loop_
_entity_poly.entity_id
_entity_poly.type
_entity_poly.pdbx_seq_one_letter_code
_entity_poly.pdbx_strand_id
1 'polypeptide(L)'
;GYDVKDYMAVNPQYGTMADFDQLIAECAKRNIKVILDLVFNHTSTSHPWFEDMLANPTSKYRNYYIHKDNSINYGTGGMGSFHAAYGEEGKIEYFGAFSPTMPDLNCANPAVKREFVKIMKFWLERGVAGFRFDAAKHIFDQNELPNGTANMTLNKDFWVELREAAIKIKPNVF
;
A
#
# COMPACT_ATOMS: atom_id res chain seq x y z
N GLY A 1 3.26 0.81 13.51
CA GLY A 1 4.00 0.41 12.35
C GLY A 1 3.21 0.29 11.06
N TYR A 2 1.94 0.80 11.00
CA TYR A 2 1.16 0.71 9.76
C TYR A 2 1.36 1.92 8.83
N ASP A 3 2.05 2.96 9.27
CA ASP A 3 2.45 4.11 8.46
C ASP A 3 3.80 3.82 7.75
N VAL A 4 3.74 3.05 6.68
CA VAL A 4 4.92 2.54 5.97
C VAL A 4 5.69 3.66 5.29
N LYS A 5 6.98 3.79 5.60
CA LYS A 5 7.92 4.75 4.97
C LYS A 5 8.73 4.14 3.84
N ASP A 6 9.00 2.84 3.90
CA ASP A 6 9.68 2.08 2.85
C ASP A 6 9.19 0.63 2.90
N TYR A 7 8.63 0.17 1.79
CA TYR A 7 8.12 -1.20 1.66
C TYR A 7 9.20 -2.26 1.48
N MET A 8 10.44 -1.87 1.19
CA MET A 8 11.52 -2.79 0.84
C MET A 8 12.69 -2.74 1.83
N ALA A 9 12.46 -2.19 3.02
CA ALA A 9 13.45 -2.10 4.09
C ALA A 9 12.91 -2.63 5.42
N VAL A 10 13.82 -3.04 6.29
CA VAL A 10 13.53 -3.31 7.71
C VAL A 10 13.66 -2.00 8.48
N ASN A 11 12.74 -1.75 9.41
CA ASN A 11 12.87 -0.62 10.31
C ASN A 11 14.14 -0.79 11.16
N PRO A 12 15.06 0.21 11.15
CA PRO A 12 16.34 0.11 11.87
C PRO A 12 16.21 -0.15 13.38
N GLN A 13 15.05 0.14 13.97
CA GLN A 13 14.78 -0.19 15.38
C GLN A 13 14.68 -1.70 15.63
N TYR A 14 14.41 -2.50 14.60
CA TYR A 14 14.23 -3.96 14.70
C TYR A 14 15.43 -4.73 14.16
N GLY A 15 16.33 -4.08 13.45
CA GLY A 15 17.51 -4.70 12.87
C GLY A 15 17.78 -4.25 11.43
N THR A 16 18.59 -5.04 10.75
CA THR A 16 19.02 -4.80 9.37
C THR A 16 18.38 -5.80 8.40
N MET A 17 18.58 -5.59 7.11
CA MET A 17 18.20 -6.58 6.11
C MET A 17 18.96 -7.90 6.27
N ALA A 18 20.21 -7.86 6.75
CA ALA A 18 20.98 -9.06 7.02
C ALA A 18 20.38 -9.87 8.19
N ASP A 19 19.90 -9.19 9.24
CA ASP A 19 19.19 -9.85 10.35
C ASP A 19 17.88 -10.50 9.86
N PHE A 20 17.17 -9.84 8.95
CA PHE A 20 15.97 -10.41 8.34
C PHE A 20 16.30 -11.64 7.49
N ASP A 21 17.34 -11.59 6.66
CA ASP A 21 17.77 -12.73 5.85
C ASP A 21 18.20 -13.92 6.75
N GLN A 22 18.84 -13.63 7.88
CA GLN A 22 19.17 -14.64 8.89
C GLN A 22 17.91 -15.24 9.54
N LEU A 23 16.93 -14.42 9.89
CA LEU A 23 15.63 -14.88 10.40
C LEU A 23 14.96 -15.86 9.43
N ILE A 24 14.88 -15.51 8.14
CA ILE A 24 14.31 -16.38 7.11
C ILE A 24 15.06 -17.72 7.05
N ALA A 25 16.39 -17.68 7.03
CA ALA A 25 17.21 -18.88 6.98
C ALA A 25 17.01 -19.78 8.22
N GLU A 26 16.98 -19.20 9.41
CA GLU A 26 16.77 -19.94 10.67
C GLU A 26 15.36 -20.51 10.78
N CYS A 27 14.35 -19.81 10.33
CA CYS A 27 12.98 -20.30 10.24
C CYS A 27 12.87 -21.48 9.26
N ALA A 28 13.50 -21.38 8.11
CA ALA A 28 13.51 -22.46 7.10
C ALA A 28 14.12 -23.76 7.64
N LYS A 29 15.23 -23.70 8.39
CA LYS A 29 15.85 -24.87 9.06
C LYS A 29 14.90 -25.59 10.03
N ARG A 30 13.92 -24.87 10.57
CA ARG A 30 12.92 -25.37 11.53
C ARG A 30 11.57 -25.67 10.89
N ASN A 31 11.51 -25.61 9.56
CA ASN A 31 10.27 -25.76 8.78
C ASN A 31 9.17 -24.74 9.18
N ILE A 32 9.59 -23.53 9.59
CA ILE A 32 8.71 -22.42 9.91
C ILE A 32 8.57 -21.54 8.67
N LYS A 33 7.33 -21.23 8.28
CA LYS A 33 7.02 -20.32 7.19
C LYS A 33 6.82 -18.91 7.73
N VAL A 34 7.57 -17.94 7.19
CA VAL A 34 7.43 -16.53 7.54
C VAL A 34 6.50 -15.88 6.53
N ILE A 35 5.49 -15.19 7.03
CA ILE A 35 4.63 -14.31 6.23
C ILE A 35 4.80 -12.87 6.72
N LEU A 36 4.65 -11.89 5.81
CA LEU A 36 4.72 -10.49 6.16
C LEU A 36 3.35 -9.83 6.13
N ASP A 37 3.17 -8.88 7.02
CA ASP A 37 2.03 -7.96 6.99
C ASP A 37 2.33 -6.83 6.00
N LEU A 38 1.53 -6.71 4.93
CA LEU A 38 1.64 -5.66 3.93
C LEU A 38 0.44 -4.72 3.98
N VAL A 39 0.73 -3.43 3.97
CA VAL A 39 -0.25 -2.34 4.03
C VAL A 39 -0.32 -1.67 2.68
N PHE A 40 -1.28 -2.07 1.83
CA PHE A 40 -1.41 -1.54 0.47
C PHE A 40 -2.49 -0.47 0.32
N ASN A 41 -3.24 -0.19 1.39
CA ASN A 41 -4.25 0.87 1.37
C ASN A 41 -3.63 2.27 1.37
N HIS A 42 -2.56 2.47 2.12
CA HIS A 42 -1.94 3.79 2.35
C HIS A 42 -0.43 3.68 2.57
N THR A 43 0.24 4.82 2.56
CA THR A 43 1.64 4.95 2.99
C THR A 43 1.72 5.86 4.21
N SER A 44 2.93 6.06 4.76
CA SER A 44 3.22 7.21 5.60
C SER A 44 3.25 8.50 4.78
N THR A 45 2.95 9.65 5.40
CA THR A 45 3.28 10.97 4.83
C THR A 45 4.79 11.18 4.64
N SER A 46 5.64 10.39 5.32
CA SER A 46 7.10 10.38 5.14
C SER A 46 7.57 9.34 4.13
N HIS A 47 6.66 8.79 3.29
CA HIS A 47 7.05 7.91 2.20
C HIS A 47 7.57 8.74 1.03
N PRO A 48 8.69 8.35 0.36
CA PRO A 48 9.26 9.12 -0.75
C PRO A 48 8.28 9.47 -1.87
N TRP A 49 7.28 8.61 -2.14
CA TRP A 49 6.26 8.92 -3.15
C TRP A 49 5.38 10.10 -2.74
N PHE A 50 5.02 10.20 -1.46
CA PHE A 50 4.18 11.29 -0.97
C PHE A 50 4.97 12.59 -0.87
N GLU A 51 6.20 12.53 -0.38
CA GLU A 51 7.09 13.70 -0.30
C GLU A 51 7.39 14.28 -1.69
N ASP A 52 7.69 13.41 -2.69
CA ASP A 52 7.91 13.87 -4.07
C ASP A 52 6.62 14.43 -4.69
N MET A 53 5.45 13.87 -4.39
CA MET A 53 4.17 14.41 -4.83
C MET A 53 3.97 15.86 -4.34
N LEU A 54 4.38 16.18 -3.12
CA LEU A 54 4.26 17.51 -2.54
C LEU A 54 5.32 18.48 -3.09
N ALA A 55 6.56 18.01 -3.25
CA ALA A 55 7.69 18.82 -3.66
C ALA A 55 7.77 19.05 -5.18
N ASN A 56 7.10 18.22 -5.99
CA ASN A 56 7.24 18.27 -7.44
C ASN A 56 5.88 18.25 -8.14
N PRO A 57 5.45 19.39 -8.71
CA PRO A 57 4.18 19.50 -9.43
C PRO A 57 4.01 18.53 -10.59
N THR A 58 5.10 18.11 -11.21
CA THR A 58 5.11 17.16 -12.32
C THR A 58 5.43 15.73 -11.89
N SER A 59 5.40 15.45 -10.59
CA SER A 59 5.67 14.14 -10.04
C SER A 59 4.81 13.04 -10.67
N LYS A 60 5.45 11.95 -11.06
CA LYS A 60 4.74 10.73 -11.48
C LYS A 60 3.89 10.14 -10.35
N TYR A 61 4.18 10.48 -9.10
CA TYR A 61 3.48 9.99 -7.92
C TYR A 61 2.23 10.79 -7.58
N ARG A 62 1.94 11.89 -8.31
CA ARG A 62 0.74 12.70 -8.06
C ARG A 62 -0.54 11.86 -8.12
N ASN A 63 -0.64 10.96 -9.08
CA ASN A 63 -1.79 10.06 -9.22
C ASN A 63 -1.66 8.74 -8.44
N TYR A 64 -0.62 8.59 -7.62
CA TYR A 64 -0.50 7.43 -6.71
C TYR A 64 -1.40 7.56 -5.50
N TYR A 65 -1.77 8.78 -5.14
CA TYR A 65 -2.61 9.08 -3.98
C TYR A 65 -3.98 9.59 -4.39
N ILE A 66 -4.92 9.45 -3.47
CA ILE A 66 -6.26 9.98 -3.60
C ILE A 66 -6.26 11.42 -3.08
N HIS A 67 -6.61 12.36 -3.94
CA HIS A 67 -6.74 13.78 -3.58
C HIS A 67 -7.87 14.43 -4.38
N LYS A 68 -8.38 15.58 -3.93
CA LYS A 68 -9.57 16.23 -4.52
C LYS A 68 -9.42 16.57 -6.01
N ASP A 69 -8.19 16.84 -6.46
CA ASP A 69 -7.95 17.28 -7.84
C ASP A 69 -7.88 16.14 -8.86
N ASN A 70 -7.86 14.86 -8.44
CA ASN A 70 -7.77 13.75 -9.38
C ASN A 70 -9.10 13.10 -9.74
N SER A 71 -10.19 13.86 -9.57
CA SER A 71 -11.55 13.48 -10.03
C SER A 71 -12.11 12.18 -9.43
N ILE A 72 -11.51 11.66 -8.38
CA ILE A 72 -12.05 10.52 -7.66
C ILE A 72 -13.14 11.04 -6.72
N ASN A 73 -14.37 10.66 -7.00
CA ASN A 73 -15.51 11.10 -6.21
C ASN A 73 -15.61 10.26 -4.94
N TYR A 74 -14.96 10.72 -3.89
CA TYR A 74 -15.15 10.16 -2.55
C TYR A 74 -16.37 10.82 -1.93
N GLY A 75 -17.45 10.06 -1.83
CA GLY A 75 -18.65 10.50 -1.13
C GLY A 75 -18.40 10.84 0.34
N THR A 76 -19.37 11.46 0.97
CA THR A 76 -19.26 11.99 2.35
C THR A 76 -19.60 10.98 3.43
N GLY A 77 -19.81 9.72 3.12
CA GLY A 77 -20.40 8.73 4.04
C GLY A 77 -19.47 7.63 4.55
N GLY A 78 -18.18 7.64 4.20
CA GLY A 78 -17.24 6.58 4.58
C GLY A 78 -16.36 6.92 5.78
N MET A 79 -15.51 5.97 6.11
CA MET A 79 -14.45 6.17 7.10
C MET A 79 -13.35 7.05 6.51
N GLY A 80 -12.86 8.02 7.28
CA GLY A 80 -11.79 8.91 6.88
C GLY A 80 -12.25 10.29 6.42
N SER A 81 -11.29 11.12 6.07
CA SER A 81 -11.49 12.51 5.66
C SER A 81 -10.38 13.01 4.74
N PHE A 82 -10.64 14.17 4.11
CA PHE A 82 -9.59 14.90 3.41
C PHE A 82 -8.78 15.73 4.40
N HIS A 83 -7.46 15.64 4.26
CA HIS A 83 -6.47 16.35 5.06
C HIS A 83 -5.66 17.27 4.17
N ALA A 84 -5.25 18.42 4.72
CA ALA A 84 -4.43 19.37 3.98
C ALA A 84 -2.94 19.06 4.15
N ALA A 85 -2.22 19.07 3.04
CA ALA A 85 -0.76 19.21 3.00
C ALA A 85 -0.39 20.39 2.13
N TYR A 86 0.81 20.92 2.30
CA TYR A 86 1.31 22.06 1.55
C TYR A 86 2.56 21.64 0.80
N GLY A 87 2.53 21.78 -0.51
CA GLY A 87 3.63 21.52 -1.42
C GLY A 87 4.01 22.77 -2.22
N GLU A 88 4.84 22.59 -3.24
CA GLU A 88 5.30 23.69 -4.10
C GLU A 88 4.17 24.43 -4.83
N GLU A 89 3.10 23.72 -5.19
CA GLU A 89 1.90 24.33 -5.80
C GLU A 89 0.87 24.85 -4.79
N GLY A 90 1.20 24.84 -3.50
CA GLY A 90 0.30 25.26 -2.44
C GLY A 90 -0.43 24.08 -1.76
N LYS A 91 -1.71 24.30 -1.42
CA LYS A 91 -2.50 23.33 -0.65
C LYS A 91 -2.95 22.17 -1.52
N ILE A 92 -2.66 20.96 -1.08
CA ILE A 92 -3.22 19.71 -1.60
C ILE A 92 -4.12 19.09 -0.54
N GLU A 93 -5.33 18.66 -0.90
CA GLU A 93 -6.23 17.94 0.01
C GLU A 93 -6.28 16.47 -0.39
N TYR A 94 -5.50 15.64 0.34
CA TYR A 94 -5.44 14.18 0.15
C TYR A 94 -6.39 13.45 1.09
N PHE A 95 -6.82 12.27 0.68
CA PHE A 95 -7.67 11.41 1.50
C PHE A 95 -6.84 10.53 2.44
N GLY A 96 -7.32 10.34 3.67
CA GLY A 96 -6.76 9.42 4.65
C GLY A 96 -7.89 8.71 5.40
N ALA A 97 -8.09 7.43 5.12
CA ALA A 97 -9.13 6.63 5.76
C ALA A 97 -8.87 6.43 7.25
N PHE A 98 -7.63 6.29 7.66
CA PHE A 98 -7.26 5.90 9.01
C PHE A 98 -6.66 7.05 9.82
N SER A 99 -5.86 7.89 9.21
CA SER A 99 -5.14 8.97 9.91
C SER A 99 -4.66 10.05 8.93
N PRO A 100 -4.50 11.30 9.43
CA PRO A 100 -3.81 12.35 8.65
C PRO A 100 -2.38 11.97 8.24
N THR A 101 -1.73 11.06 8.94
CA THR A 101 -0.37 10.61 8.60
C THR A 101 -0.33 9.42 7.65
N MET A 102 -1.50 8.94 7.20
CA MET A 102 -1.67 7.75 6.37
C MET A 102 -2.46 8.09 5.10
N PRO A 103 -1.84 8.76 4.10
CA PRO A 103 -2.49 9.08 2.84
C PRO A 103 -2.83 7.84 2.04
N ASP A 104 -4.07 7.72 1.59
CA ASP A 104 -4.57 6.56 0.85
C ASP A 104 -4.02 6.53 -0.58
N LEU A 105 -3.61 5.34 -0.99
CA LEU A 105 -3.13 5.07 -2.34
C LEU A 105 -4.30 4.89 -3.31
N ASN A 106 -4.12 5.41 -4.50
CA ASN A 106 -5.05 5.19 -5.63
C ASN A 106 -4.83 3.81 -6.23
N CYS A 107 -5.46 2.80 -5.66
CA CYS A 107 -5.33 1.40 -6.08
C CYS A 107 -5.97 1.11 -7.46
N ALA A 108 -6.78 2.03 -8.00
CA ALA A 108 -7.25 1.95 -9.38
C ALA A 108 -6.13 2.27 -10.39
N ASN A 109 -5.08 2.97 -9.97
CA ASN A 109 -3.96 3.33 -10.82
C ASN A 109 -3.08 2.09 -11.13
N PRO A 110 -2.94 1.69 -12.41
CA PRO A 110 -2.10 0.53 -12.76
C PRO A 110 -0.62 0.69 -12.37
N ALA A 111 -0.12 1.93 -12.24
CA ALA A 111 1.25 2.18 -11.80
C ALA A 111 1.42 1.79 -10.32
N VAL A 112 0.46 2.10 -9.47
CA VAL A 112 0.44 1.68 -8.06
C VAL A 112 0.41 0.15 -7.95
N LYS A 113 -0.46 -0.52 -8.71
CA LYS A 113 -0.51 -1.99 -8.73
C LYS A 113 0.83 -2.61 -9.16
N ARG A 114 1.52 -2.02 -10.13
CA ARG A 114 2.86 -2.48 -10.53
C ARG A 114 3.89 -2.35 -9.41
N GLU A 115 3.82 -1.29 -8.59
CA GLU A 115 4.69 -1.18 -7.42
C GLU A 115 4.39 -2.26 -6.38
N PHE A 116 3.11 -2.59 -6.14
CA PHE A 116 2.74 -3.69 -5.24
C PHE A 116 3.31 -5.04 -5.69
N VAL A 117 3.26 -5.31 -6.99
CA VAL A 117 3.87 -6.53 -7.54
C VAL A 117 5.39 -6.55 -7.33
N LYS A 118 6.08 -5.41 -7.50
CA LYS A 118 7.52 -5.30 -7.22
C LYS A 118 7.85 -5.53 -5.74
N ILE A 119 7.04 -4.97 -4.83
CA ILE A 119 7.19 -5.15 -3.38
C ILE A 119 7.02 -6.63 -3.02
N MET A 120 5.96 -7.27 -3.49
CA MET A 120 5.74 -8.69 -3.27
C MET A 120 6.89 -9.54 -3.81
N LYS A 121 7.34 -9.25 -5.04
CA LYS A 121 8.48 -9.94 -5.65
C LYS A 121 9.73 -9.84 -4.79
N PHE A 122 10.08 -8.63 -4.34
CA PHE A 122 11.25 -8.38 -3.50
C PHE A 122 11.29 -9.27 -2.26
N TRP A 123 10.17 -9.42 -1.56
CA TRP A 123 10.10 -10.22 -0.35
C TRP A 123 9.99 -11.73 -0.63
N LEU A 124 9.27 -12.14 -1.67
CA LEU A 124 9.16 -13.55 -2.06
C LEU A 124 10.51 -14.12 -2.52
N GLU A 125 11.32 -13.33 -3.24
CA GLU A 125 12.67 -13.70 -3.66
C GLU A 125 13.65 -13.80 -2.47
N ARG A 126 13.37 -13.09 -1.36
CA ARG A 126 14.12 -13.22 -0.10
C ARG A 126 13.69 -14.41 0.77
N GLY A 127 12.73 -15.19 0.34
CA GLY A 127 12.32 -16.41 1.04
C GLY A 127 11.05 -16.28 1.88
N VAL A 128 10.40 -15.11 1.92
CA VAL A 128 9.08 -14.96 2.53
C VAL A 128 8.09 -15.95 1.90
N ALA A 129 7.27 -16.59 2.73
CA ALA A 129 6.34 -17.62 2.26
C ALA A 129 5.02 -17.06 1.74
N GLY A 130 4.67 -15.85 2.13
CA GLY A 130 3.42 -15.21 1.73
C GLY A 130 3.15 -13.93 2.51
N PHE A 131 1.90 -13.46 2.45
CA PHE A 131 1.53 -12.16 3.00
C PHE A 131 0.18 -12.21 3.74
N ARG A 132 0.08 -11.40 4.78
CA ARG A 132 -1.19 -10.93 5.34
C ARG A 132 -1.39 -9.50 4.86
N PHE A 133 -2.53 -9.17 4.27
CA PHE A 133 -2.83 -7.81 3.82
C PHE A 133 -3.71 -7.09 4.84
N ASP A 134 -3.19 -5.97 5.35
CA ASP A 134 -3.97 -5.10 6.22
C ASP A 134 -4.98 -4.27 5.42
N ALA A 135 -6.05 -3.85 6.09
CA ALA A 135 -7.08 -2.99 5.51
C ALA A 135 -7.69 -3.48 4.17
N ALA A 136 -7.67 -4.80 3.92
CA ALA A 136 -8.00 -5.41 2.64
C ALA A 136 -9.37 -5.02 2.07
N LYS A 137 -10.33 -4.66 2.90
CA LYS A 137 -11.68 -4.24 2.48
C LYS A 137 -11.77 -2.76 2.10
N HIS A 138 -10.72 -1.97 2.41
CA HIS A 138 -10.69 -0.53 2.23
C HIS A 138 -9.93 -0.07 0.98
N ILE A 139 -9.45 -0.99 0.16
CA ILE A 139 -8.69 -0.69 -1.08
C ILE A 139 -9.52 0.12 -2.07
N PHE A 140 -10.81 -0.20 -2.20
CA PHE A 140 -11.80 0.62 -2.88
C PHE A 140 -12.90 0.91 -1.86
N ASP A 141 -12.73 1.98 -1.10
CA ASP A 141 -13.64 2.29 -0.03
C ASP A 141 -14.96 2.86 -0.57
N GLN A 142 -15.90 2.86 0.27
CA GLN A 142 -17.34 2.89 0.12
C GLN A 142 -17.91 4.12 -0.57
N ASN A 143 -17.10 5.13 -0.73
CA ASN A 143 -17.59 6.44 -1.14
C ASN A 143 -17.80 6.56 -2.64
N GLU A 144 -17.45 5.53 -3.38
CA GLU A 144 -17.69 5.45 -4.81
C GLU A 144 -19.08 4.93 -5.17
N LEU A 145 -19.85 4.46 -4.17
CA LEU A 145 -21.19 3.90 -4.42
C LEU A 145 -22.27 4.63 -3.61
N PRO A 146 -23.46 4.86 -4.22
CA PRO A 146 -24.56 5.59 -3.62
C PRO A 146 -25.06 5.07 -2.28
N ASN A 147 -24.74 3.83 -1.91
CA ASN A 147 -25.30 3.13 -0.76
C ASN A 147 -24.29 2.83 0.35
N GLY A 148 -23.07 3.37 0.33
CA GLY A 148 -22.07 3.16 1.39
C GLY A 148 -21.60 1.72 1.57
N THR A 149 -21.85 0.85 0.60
CA THR A 149 -21.31 -0.51 0.60
C THR A 149 -19.96 -0.50 -0.06
N ALA A 150 -18.96 -1.08 0.62
CA ALA A 150 -17.65 -1.31 0.03
C ALA A 150 -17.81 -1.88 -1.38
N ASN A 151 -17.01 -1.42 -2.34
CA ASN A 151 -17.06 -1.97 -3.67
C ASN A 151 -16.47 -3.39 -3.65
N MET A 152 -17.28 -4.34 -3.20
CA MET A 152 -16.89 -5.73 -2.97
C MET A 152 -16.33 -6.37 -4.23
N THR A 153 -16.87 -6.02 -5.39
CA THR A 153 -16.40 -6.56 -6.68
C THR A 153 -15.01 -6.02 -7.02
N LEU A 154 -14.81 -4.71 -6.95
CA LEU A 154 -13.47 -4.12 -7.23
C LEU A 154 -12.43 -4.59 -6.23
N ASN A 155 -12.78 -4.67 -4.94
CA ASN A 155 -11.88 -5.22 -3.93
C ASN A 155 -11.50 -6.67 -4.25
N LYS A 156 -12.50 -7.52 -4.56
CA LYS A 156 -12.25 -8.92 -4.93
C LYS A 156 -11.33 -9.02 -6.16
N ASP A 157 -11.64 -8.30 -7.23
CA ASP A 157 -10.90 -8.38 -8.48
C ASP A 157 -9.45 -7.91 -8.30
N PHE A 158 -9.23 -6.85 -7.51
CA PHE A 158 -7.91 -6.37 -7.14
C PHE A 158 -7.08 -7.45 -6.44
N TRP A 159 -7.65 -8.13 -5.44
CA TRP A 159 -6.94 -9.17 -4.70
C TRP A 159 -6.70 -10.42 -5.54
N VAL A 160 -7.62 -10.78 -6.43
CA VAL A 160 -7.42 -11.86 -7.40
C VAL A 160 -6.25 -11.56 -8.33
N GLU A 161 -6.20 -10.34 -8.89
CA GLU A 161 -5.11 -9.90 -9.76
C GLU A 161 -3.74 -9.96 -9.05
N LEU A 162 -3.65 -9.44 -7.80
CA LEU A 162 -2.41 -9.49 -7.04
C LEU A 162 -2.01 -10.92 -6.65
N ARG A 163 -2.98 -11.77 -6.30
CA ARG A 163 -2.72 -13.18 -6.02
C ARG A 163 -2.17 -13.91 -7.23
N GLU A 164 -2.74 -13.70 -8.39
CA GLU A 164 -2.24 -14.29 -9.65
C GLU A 164 -0.81 -13.83 -9.96
N ALA A 165 -0.51 -12.55 -9.74
CA ALA A 165 0.84 -12.02 -9.89
C ALA A 165 1.82 -12.68 -8.90
N ALA A 166 1.42 -12.85 -7.64
CA ALA A 166 2.24 -13.50 -6.63
C ALA A 166 2.51 -14.99 -6.95
N ILE A 167 1.49 -15.72 -7.44
CA ILE A 167 1.63 -17.14 -7.86
C ILE A 167 2.61 -17.28 -9.03
N LYS A 168 2.63 -16.33 -9.98
CA LYS A 168 3.61 -16.33 -11.08
C LYS A 168 5.05 -16.16 -10.58
N ILE A 169 5.25 -15.45 -9.46
CA ILE A 169 6.57 -15.27 -8.83
C ILE A 169 6.94 -16.50 -8.00
N LYS A 170 5.99 -16.99 -7.21
CA LYS A 170 6.17 -18.12 -6.29
C LYS A 170 4.91 -19.00 -6.28
N PRO A 171 4.90 -20.14 -6.99
CA PRO A 171 3.69 -20.97 -7.13
C PRO A 171 3.02 -21.40 -5.81
N ASN A 172 3.81 -21.59 -4.75
CA ASN A 172 3.33 -22.02 -3.44
C ASN A 172 3.22 -20.85 -2.43
N VAL A 173 2.97 -19.62 -2.91
CA VAL A 173 2.77 -18.45 -2.05
C VAL A 173 1.52 -18.63 -1.19
N PHE A 174 1.63 -18.27 0.08
CA PHE A 174 0.54 -18.29 1.06
C PHE A 174 -0.19 -16.93 1.09
#